data_5ea7f7e77774fbf5457cacf9293a8986
#
_entry.id   5ea7f7e77774fbf5457cacf9293a8986
#
_cell.length_a   1.000
_cell.length_b   1.000
_cell.length_c   1.000
_cell.angle_alpha   90.00
_cell.angle_beta   90.00
_cell.angle_gamma   90.00
#
_symmetry.space_group_name_H-M   'P 1'
#
loop_
_entity.id
_entity.type
_entity.pdbx_description
1 polymer ?
#
loop_
_entity_poly.entity_id
_entity_poly.type
_entity_poly.pdbx_seq_one_letter_code
_entity_poly.pdbx_strand_id
1 'polypeptide(L)'
;MKKRLLTLGMGLALLAAAATAVNVILLPYARACYGYGAAIQGIVCVLAAALFLFVGARMEGAGMERLSRIERVARPAFLLALFAVHLLLGYLMEYTPMGDNHMLYDGSQMLAAQGNFDGADYGLYLARFSNQWGAVLMLTGFFRALMALGVTNLFYPCVVLEALLYLLAMNALLLIARRLRGVRGELLLLMMLALCLPVYLAASVLYTDTFSLPFVVFALDFALRVPEAKTPRCRLSCAALCGLFAFIGGQIKMTAAIVVIAAVIVWALSMKPARATLCALLAAGILAGGTQAVHVYMKNEVLDPAMVAQHNTPTIHWIMMSIPTGDNPYGGFSGDYGITWGMQEAGAPREEVMASIYSRMKDKIYSLRYPSRLIPALLRKNAASQGDGTFGMTEMLDDGPVRENAVSAFVLEGRRFYGLYMGVCSGIWSAHLLLIALSLWLDMKQRDLRAAIPAIAHLGMLLFLMLWEARGRYMFSFVPVALLLSMGGAVRAGALLTTIREGRLCRTIRHIAGKPFVR
;
A
#
# COMPACT_ATOMS: atom_id res chain seq x y z
N MET A 1 28.88 13.40 -2.92
CA MET A 1 28.32 12.71 -1.75
C MET A 1 26.81 12.45 -1.89
N LYS A 2 25.92 13.48 -2.01
CA LYS A 2 24.46 13.30 -2.06
C LYS A 2 23.96 12.30 -3.12
N LYS A 3 24.42 12.40 -4.38
CA LYS A 3 24.06 11.45 -5.45
C LYS A 3 24.46 10.00 -5.12
N ARG A 4 25.62 9.80 -4.47
CA ARG A 4 26.07 8.45 -4.06
C ARG A 4 25.16 7.87 -2.98
N LEU A 5 24.72 8.67 -2.00
CA LEU A 5 23.77 8.25 -0.97
C LEU A 5 22.41 7.88 -1.58
N LEU A 6 21.91 8.65 -2.54
CA LEU A 6 20.66 8.31 -3.23
C LEU A 6 20.80 7.02 -4.06
N THR A 7 21.93 6.83 -4.74
CA THR A 7 22.22 5.57 -5.45
C THR A 7 22.31 4.39 -4.48
N LEU A 8 22.89 4.58 -3.29
CA LEU A 8 22.92 3.55 -2.25
C LEU A 8 21.49 3.18 -1.78
N GLY A 9 20.65 4.19 -1.51
CA GLY A 9 19.25 3.97 -1.15
C GLY A 9 18.48 3.18 -2.22
N MET A 10 18.67 3.50 -3.50
CA MET A 10 18.11 2.73 -4.61
C MET A 10 18.70 1.31 -4.70
N GLY A 11 19.97 1.14 -4.37
CA GLY A 11 20.62 -0.17 -4.28
C GLY A 11 20.02 -1.05 -3.19
N LEU A 12 19.75 -0.48 -2.02
CA LEU A 12 19.04 -1.18 -0.94
C LEU A 12 17.62 -1.55 -1.35
N ALA A 13 16.92 -0.64 -2.04
CA ALA A 13 15.58 -0.92 -2.58
C ALA A 13 15.62 -2.07 -3.61
N LEU A 14 16.63 -2.10 -4.49
CA LEU A 14 16.86 -3.19 -5.43
C LEU A 14 17.08 -4.52 -4.72
N LEU A 15 17.97 -4.56 -3.73
CA LEU A 15 18.27 -5.79 -2.98
C LEU A 15 17.03 -6.31 -2.25
N ALA A 16 16.28 -5.42 -1.59
CA ALA A 16 15.05 -5.78 -0.91
C ALA A 16 13.98 -6.30 -1.90
N ALA A 17 13.78 -5.61 -3.03
CA ALA A 17 12.82 -6.03 -4.05
C ALA A 17 13.20 -7.36 -4.70
N ALA A 18 14.49 -7.57 -5.03
CA ALA A 18 14.96 -8.81 -5.61
C ALA A 18 14.84 -9.98 -4.62
N ALA A 19 15.22 -9.78 -3.36
CA ALA A 19 15.05 -10.79 -2.31
C ALA A 19 13.57 -11.14 -2.10
N THR A 20 12.68 -10.15 -2.09
CA THR A 20 11.23 -10.35 -1.99
C THR A 20 10.69 -11.14 -3.19
N ALA A 21 11.06 -10.77 -4.42
CA ALA A 21 10.61 -11.47 -5.62
C ALA A 21 11.03 -12.95 -5.61
N VAL A 22 12.30 -13.23 -5.30
CA VAL A 22 12.81 -14.60 -5.19
C VAL A 22 12.09 -15.36 -4.08
N ASN A 23 11.92 -14.74 -2.92
CA ASN A 23 11.28 -15.37 -1.78
C ASN A 23 9.81 -15.75 -2.07
N VAL A 24 9.03 -14.84 -2.65
CA VAL A 24 7.61 -15.07 -2.98
C VAL A 24 7.42 -16.16 -4.03
N ILE A 25 8.37 -16.29 -4.97
CA ILE A 25 8.32 -17.33 -6.02
C ILE A 25 8.73 -18.69 -5.44
N LEU A 26 9.78 -18.73 -4.60
CA LEU A 26 10.31 -19.98 -4.05
C LEU A 26 9.52 -20.49 -2.82
N LEU A 27 8.95 -19.58 -2.05
CA LEU A 27 8.17 -19.87 -0.86
C LEU A 27 6.79 -19.21 -0.98
N PRO A 28 5.88 -19.77 -1.78
CA PRO A 28 4.50 -19.28 -1.87
C PRO A 28 3.86 -19.25 -0.48
N TYR A 29 3.15 -18.17 -0.16
CA TYR A 29 2.45 -18.08 1.11
C TYR A 29 1.43 -19.21 1.25
N ALA A 30 1.32 -19.86 2.43
CA ALA A 30 0.52 -21.07 2.61
C ALA A 30 -0.96 -20.87 2.25
N ARG A 31 -1.52 -19.68 2.48
CA ARG A 31 -2.89 -19.33 2.03
C ARG A 31 -3.01 -19.19 0.51
N ALA A 32 -1.92 -18.92 -0.20
CA ALA A 32 -1.89 -18.92 -1.65
C ALA A 32 -1.77 -20.33 -2.25
N CYS A 33 -1.54 -21.34 -1.43
CA CYS A 33 -1.31 -22.72 -1.85
C CYS A 33 -2.54 -23.60 -1.63
N TYR A 34 -3.63 -23.31 -2.28
CA TYR A 34 -4.70 -24.28 -2.48
C TYR A 34 -4.25 -25.25 -3.58
N GLY A 35 -3.61 -26.38 -3.23
CA GLY A 35 -3.23 -27.44 -4.17
C GLY A 35 -2.70 -26.98 -5.52
N TYR A 36 -3.58 -26.76 -6.49
CA TYR A 36 -3.28 -26.26 -7.82
C TYR A 36 -2.90 -24.76 -7.89
N GLY A 37 -3.15 -23.98 -6.83
CA GLY A 37 -2.93 -22.52 -6.82
C GLY A 37 -1.46 -22.13 -7.03
N ALA A 38 -0.52 -22.88 -6.49
CA ALA A 38 0.91 -22.64 -6.68
C ALA A 38 1.35 -22.84 -8.14
N ALA A 39 0.81 -23.86 -8.82
CA ALA A 39 1.08 -24.09 -10.23
C ALA A 39 0.49 -22.96 -11.11
N ILE A 40 -0.74 -22.53 -10.80
CA ILE A 40 -1.36 -21.39 -11.49
C ILE A 40 -0.53 -20.12 -11.27
N GLN A 41 -0.09 -19.84 -10.04
CA GLN A 41 0.78 -18.72 -9.74
C GLN A 41 2.05 -18.71 -10.61
N GLY A 42 2.73 -19.84 -10.74
CA GLY A 42 3.94 -19.97 -11.57
C GLY A 42 3.67 -19.71 -13.04
N ILE A 43 2.65 -20.36 -13.61
CA ILE A 43 2.27 -20.19 -15.02
C ILE A 43 1.86 -18.74 -15.31
N VAL A 44 0.99 -18.16 -14.47
CA VAL A 44 0.50 -16.79 -14.66
C VAL A 44 1.63 -15.78 -14.48
N CYS A 45 2.58 -16.01 -13.55
CA CYS A 45 3.77 -15.16 -13.39
C CYS A 45 4.57 -15.08 -14.69
N VAL A 46 4.87 -16.22 -15.33
CA VAL A 46 5.61 -16.25 -16.60
C VAL A 46 4.82 -15.58 -17.71
N LEU A 47 3.52 -15.86 -17.84
CA LEU A 47 2.66 -15.28 -18.88
C LEU A 47 2.51 -13.77 -18.70
N ALA A 48 2.29 -13.29 -17.48
CA ALA A 48 2.15 -11.86 -17.18
C ALA A 48 3.48 -11.11 -17.42
N ALA A 49 4.60 -11.64 -16.96
CA ALA A 49 5.92 -11.06 -17.22
C ALA A 49 6.21 -10.98 -18.73
N ALA A 50 5.96 -12.07 -19.46
CA ALA A 50 6.13 -12.11 -20.91
C ALA A 50 5.22 -11.10 -21.62
N LEU A 51 3.95 -10.98 -21.20
CA LEU A 51 3.00 -10.01 -21.74
C LEU A 51 3.49 -8.57 -21.53
N PHE A 52 3.89 -8.22 -20.30
CA PHE A 52 4.35 -6.86 -19.98
C PHE A 52 5.61 -6.49 -20.76
N LEU A 53 6.57 -7.41 -20.88
CA LEU A 53 7.79 -7.22 -21.68
C LEU A 53 7.50 -7.13 -23.18
N PHE A 54 6.62 -7.98 -23.68
CA PHE A 54 6.21 -7.98 -25.10
C PHE A 54 5.52 -6.67 -25.48
N VAL A 55 4.55 -6.22 -24.66
CA VAL A 55 3.84 -4.96 -24.90
C VAL A 55 4.81 -3.78 -24.79
N GLY A 56 5.71 -3.76 -23.79
CA GLY A 56 6.77 -2.77 -23.67
C GLY A 56 7.63 -2.68 -24.94
N ALA A 57 8.06 -3.83 -25.48
CA ALA A 57 8.85 -3.90 -26.72
C ALA A 57 8.05 -3.45 -27.97
N ARG A 58 6.77 -3.80 -28.05
CA ARG A 58 5.88 -3.36 -29.15
C ARG A 58 5.63 -1.85 -29.13
N MET A 59 5.48 -1.27 -27.94
CA MET A 59 5.29 0.18 -27.79
C MET A 59 6.57 0.96 -28.16
N GLU A 60 7.77 0.36 -27.99
CA GLU A 60 9.02 1.00 -28.38
C GLU A 60 9.10 1.19 -29.90
N GLY A 61 8.68 0.20 -30.67
CA GLY A 61 8.63 0.28 -32.13
C GLY A 61 7.42 1.06 -32.70
N ALA A 62 6.47 1.46 -31.86
CA ALA A 62 5.29 2.20 -32.31
C ALA A 62 5.53 3.71 -32.37
N GLY A 63 4.96 4.36 -33.40
CA GLY A 63 5.02 5.83 -33.53
C GLY A 63 4.29 6.54 -32.38
N MET A 64 4.90 7.61 -31.87
CA MET A 64 4.36 8.37 -30.71
C MET A 64 2.97 8.96 -30.98
N GLU A 65 2.68 9.36 -32.23
CA GLU A 65 1.36 9.88 -32.60
C GLU A 65 0.27 8.81 -32.45
N ARG A 66 0.55 7.56 -32.90
CA ARG A 66 -0.36 6.43 -32.72
C ARG A 66 -0.60 6.13 -31.26
N LEU A 67 0.46 6.08 -30.44
CA LEU A 67 0.34 5.82 -29.01
C LEU A 67 -0.47 6.91 -28.29
N SER A 68 -0.25 8.18 -28.64
CA SER A 68 -1.01 9.32 -28.08
C SER A 68 -2.48 9.29 -28.50
N ARG A 69 -2.80 8.76 -29.70
CA ARG A 69 -4.18 8.57 -30.14
C ARG A 69 -4.87 7.46 -29.33
N ILE A 70 -4.17 6.35 -29.09
CA ILE A 70 -4.68 5.24 -28.27
C ILE A 70 -4.91 5.73 -26.83
N GLU A 71 -3.95 6.44 -26.24
CA GLU A 71 -4.05 6.96 -24.87
C GLU A 71 -5.26 7.87 -24.68
N ARG A 72 -5.51 8.79 -25.61
CA ARG A 72 -6.67 9.71 -25.54
C ARG A 72 -8.02 9.02 -25.41
N VAL A 73 -8.13 7.80 -25.92
CA VAL A 73 -9.36 6.98 -25.84
C VAL A 73 -9.28 5.99 -24.67
N ALA A 74 -8.15 5.29 -24.52
CA ALA A 74 -8.00 4.21 -23.55
C ALA A 74 -8.07 4.70 -22.11
N ARG A 75 -7.47 5.86 -21.77
CA ARG A 75 -7.49 6.40 -20.41
C ARG A 75 -8.90 6.73 -19.93
N PRO A 76 -9.69 7.59 -20.59
CA PRO A 76 -11.05 7.89 -20.12
C PRO A 76 -11.96 6.64 -20.15
N ALA A 77 -11.81 5.77 -21.14
CA ALA A 77 -12.58 4.54 -21.20
C ALA A 77 -12.28 3.60 -20.01
N PHE A 78 -11.00 3.44 -19.65
CA PHE A 78 -10.59 2.65 -18.50
C PHE A 78 -11.12 3.26 -17.18
N LEU A 79 -10.99 4.57 -17.00
CA LEU A 79 -11.43 5.24 -15.79
C LEU A 79 -12.95 5.14 -15.61
N LEU A 80 -13.71 5.31 -16.69
CA LEU A 80 -15.17 5.13 -16.68
C LEU A 80 -15.56 3.68 -16.39
N ALA A 81 -14.90 2.72 -17.03
CA ALA A 81 -15.12 1.30 -16.77
C ALA A 81 -14.78 0.92 -15.32
N LEU A 82 -13.66 1.40 -14.79
CA LEU A 82 -13.28 1.18 -13.39
C LEU A 82 -14.35 1.71 -12.42
N PHE A 83 -14.83 2.94 -12.64
CA PHE A 83 -15.89 3.52 -11.83
C PHE A 83 -17.18 2.69 -11.89
N ALA A 84 -17.62 2.32 -13.09
CA ALA A 84 -18.82 1.49 -13.27
C ALA A 84 -18.67 0.10 -12.61
N VAL A 85 -17.49 -0.53 -12.72
CA VAL A 85 -17.22 -1.82 -12.09
C VAL A 85 -17.19 -1.70 -10.57
N HIS A 86 -16.64 -0.63 -9.99
CA HIS A 86 -16.73 -0.39 -8.54
C HIS A 86 -18.16 -0.32 -8.05
N LEU A 87 -19.04 0.43 -8.75
CA LEU A 87 -20.46 0.51 -8.38
C LEU A 87 -21.17 -0.84 -8.51
N LEU A 88 -20.89 -1.57 -9.59
CA LEU A 88 -21.46 -2.89 -9.82
C LEU A 88 -21.00 -3.89 -8.75
N LEU A 89 -19.71 -3.94 -8.45
CA LEU A 89 -19.17 -4.84 -7.42
C LEU A 89 -19.64 -4.45 -6.03
N GLY A 90 -19.75 -3.15 -5.70
CA GLY A 90 -20.33 -2.68 -4.46
C GLY A 90 -21.77 -3.16 -4.28
N TYR A 91 -22.56 -3.22 -5.37
CA TYR A 91 -23.90 -3.81 -5.34
C TYR A 91 -23.88 -5.33 -5.21
N LEU A 92 -23.04 -6.03 -5.99
CA LEU A 92 -22.96 -7.50 -5.99
C LEU A 92 -22.36 -8.06 -4.69
N MET A 93 -21.44 -7.32 -4.07
CA MET A 93 -20.71 -7.72 -2.86
C MET A 93 -21.23 -6.99 -1.61
N GLU A 94 -22.48 -6.50 -1.65
CA GLU A 94 -23.11 -5.90 -0.45
C GLU A 94 -23.06 -6.87 0.72
N TYR A 95 -22.57 -6.39 1.86
CA TYR A 95 -22.40 -7.18 3.06
C TYR A 95 -22.80 -6.39 4.32
N THR A 96 -23.05 -7.11 5.41
CA THR A 96 -23.21 -6.49 6.72
C THR A 96 -21.83 -6.40 7.38
N PRO A 97 -21.32 -5.21 7.71
CA PRO A 97 -20.05 -5.07 8.39
C PRO A 97 -19.98 -5.86 9.69
N MET A 98 -18.88 -6.59 9.91
CA MET A 98 -18.60 -7.35 11.12
C MET A 98 -17.14 -7.09 11.57
N GLY A 99 -16.77 -7.49 12.78
CA GLY A 99 -15.41 -7.31 13.30
C GLY A 99 -14.96 -5.86 13.27
N ASP A 100 -13.76 -5.60 12.76
CA ASP A 100 -13.18 -4.24 12.67
C ASP A 100 -14.01 -3.30 11.77
N ASN A 101 -14.63 -3.82 10.71
CA ASN A 101 -15.48 -3.02 9.81
C ASN A 101 -16.74 -2.53 10.52
N HIS A 102 -17.39 -3.37 11.33
CA HIS A 102 -18.51 -2.98 12.17
C HIS A 102 -18.13 -1.84 13.11
N MET A 103 -16.98 -1.98 13.80
CA MET A 103 -16.51 -0.97 14.74
C MET A 103 -16.26 0.40 14.08
N LEU A 104 -15.76 0.40 12.84
CA LEU A 104 -15.55 1.64 12.08
C LEU A 104 -16.87 2.18 11.51
N TYR A 105 -17.64 1.35 10.82
CA TYR A 105 -18.82 1.77 10.08
C TYR A 105 -19.96 2.15 11.04
N ASP A 106 -20.39 1.23 11.89
CA ASP A 106 -21.53 1.46 12.81
C ASP A 106 -21.13 2.37 13.96
N GLY A 107 -19.88 2.30 14.45
CA GLY A 107 -19.36 3.27 15.42
C GLY A 107 -19.38 4.69 14.88
N SER A 108 -19.03 4.89 13.60
CA SER A 108 -19.12 6.21 12.96
C SER A 108 -20.56 6.68 12.76
N GLN A 109 -21.50 5.78 12.47
CA GLN A 109 -22.93 6.10 12.39
C GLN A 109 -23.48 6.52 13.75
N MET A 110 -23.16 5.78 14.80
CA MET A 110 -23.56 6.10 16.17
C MET A 110 -23.03 7.47 16.59
N LEU A 111 -21.75 7.73 16.38
CA LEU A 111 -21.13 9.03 16.69
C LEU A 111 -21.74 10.16 15.84
N ALA A 112 -22.15 9.89 14.60
CA ALA A 112 -22.81 10.86 13.73
C ALA A 112 -24.22 11.20 14.24
N ALA A 113 -24.98 10.20 14.68
CA ALA A 113 -26.36 10.35 15.11
C ALA A 113 -26.50 10.89 16.54
N GLN A 114 -25.68 10.39 17.47
CA GLN A 114 -25.82 10.62 18.91
C GLN A 114 -24.78 11.62 19.48
N GLY A 115 -23.62 11.74 18.80
CA GLY A 115 -22.52 12.60 19.27
C GLY A 115 -21.60 11.93 20.30
N ASN A 116 -21.90 10.71 20.74
CA ASN A 116 -21.15 9.94 21.74
C ASN A 116 -21.28 8.43 21.48
N PHE A 117 -20.63 7.61 22.33
CA PHE A 117 -20.68 6.14 22.30
C PHE A 117 -21.35 5.55 23.55
N ASP A 118 -22.27 6.27 24.18
CA ASP A 118 -22.89 5.85 25.42
C ASP A 118 -23.63 4.50 25.25
N GLY A 119 -23.31 3.56 26.13
CA GLY A 119 -23.93 2.24 26.17
C GLY A 119 -23.48 1.25 25.10
N ALA A 120 -22.38 1.51 24.37
CA ALA A 120 -21.87 0.63 23.32
C ALA A 120 -20.36 0.39 23.43
N ASP A 121 -19.91 -0.79 22.94
CA ASP A 121 -18.51 -1.22 22.97
C ASP A 121 -17.57 -0.44 22.03
N TYR A 122 -18.12 0.44 21.18
CA TYR A 122 -17.34 1.25 20.24
C TYR A 122 -16.32 2.16 20.93
N GLY A 123 -16.69 2.75 22.08
CA GLY A 123 -15.79 3.58 22.89
C GLY A 123 -14.57 2.79 23.39
N LEU A 124 -14.79 1.57 23.89
CA LEU A 124 -13.72 0.67 24.36
C LEU A 124 -12.82 0.22 23.18
N TYR A 125 -13.42 -0.16 22.04
CA TYR A 125 -12.66 -0.50 20.84
C TYR A 125 -11.74 0.66 20.42
N LEU A 126 -12.27 1.87 20.32
CA LEU A 126 -11.50 3.04 19.93
C LEU A 126 -10.47 3.45 21.01
N ALA A 127 -10.74 3.24 22.29
CA ALA A 127 -9.74 3.43 23.32
C ALA A 127 -8.52 2.52 23.14
N ARG A 128 -8.73 1.27 22.70
CA ARG A 128 -7.68 0.29 22.36
C ARG A 128 -6.91 0.63 21.08
N PHE A 129 -7.63 1.08 20.04
CA PHE A 129 -7.12 1.26 18.67
C PHE A 129 -7.08 2.73 18.26
N SER A 130 -6.18 3.51 18.87
CA SER A 130 -6.02 4.94 18.55
C SER A 130 -5.66 5.23 17.08
N ASN A 131 -5.14 4.24 16.35
CA ASN A 131 -4.86 4.34 14.93
C ASN A 131 -6.13 4.38 14.04
N GLN A 132 -7.31 4.11 14.59
CA GLN A 132 -8.59 4.17 13.88
C GLN A 132 -9.32 5.52 14.05
N TRP A 133 -8.85 6.38 14.95
CA TRP A 133 -9.55 7.63 15.34
C TRP A 133 -9.85 8.55 14.15
N GLY A 134 -8.87 8.75 13.28
CA GLY A 134 -9.05 9.63 12.14
C GLY A 134 -10.03 9.06 11.11
N ALA A 135 -10.02 7.75 10.87
CA ALA A 135 -10.97 7.09 9.98
C ALA A 135 -12.41 7.24 10.49
N VAL A 136 -12.63 7.01 11.79
CA VAL A 136 -13.95 7.20 12.42
C VAL A 136 -14.43 8.65 12.31
N LEU A 137 -13.56 9.63 12.60
CA LEU A 137 -13.96 11.05 12.48
C LEU A 137 -14.33 11.46 11.05
N MET A 138 -13.58 10.97 10.07
CA MET A 138 -13.86 11.24 8.65
C MET A 138 -15.21 10.64 8.22
N LEU A 139 -15.45 9.37 8.58
CA LEU A 139 -16.73 8.71 8.30
C LEU A 139 -17.88 9.38 9.06
N THR A 140 -17.69 9.75 10.33
CA THR A 140 -18.67 10.49 11.14
C THR A 140 -19.08 11.79 10.46
N GLY A 141 -18.10 12.59 10.00
CA GLY A 141 -18.39 13.83 9.27
C GLY A 141 -19.18 13.60 7.99
N PHE A 142 -18.80 12.58 7.23
CA PHE A 142 -19.50 12.17 6.01
C PHE A 142 -20.93 11.69 6.29
N PHE A 143 -21.12 10.85 7.30
CA PHE A 143 -22.45 10.34 7.69
C PHE A 143 -23.36 11.43 8.23
N ARG A 144 -22.85 12.38 9.03
CA ARG A 144 -23.64 13.55 9.46
C ARG A 144 -24.17 14.35 8.27
N ALA A 145 -23.32 14.58 7.25
CA ALA A 145 -23.76 15.28 6.06
C ALA A 145 -24.84 14.51 5.29
N LEU A 146 -24.72 13.20 5.15
CA LEU A 146 -25.71 12.36 4.48
C LEU A 146 -27.02 12.27 5.26
N MET A 147 -26.97 12.10 6.58
CA MET A 147 -28.13 12.06 7.46
C MET A 147 -28.90 13.40 7.42
N ALA A 148 -28.18 14.53 7.39
CA ALA A 148 -28.78 15.86 7.23
C ALA A 148 -29.51 16.02 5.88
N LEU A 149 -29.14 15.26 4.85
CA LEU A 149 -29.82 15.18 3.56
C LEU A 149 -30.92 14.13 3.52
N GLY A 150 -31.23 13.46 4.64
CA GLY A 150 -32.26 12.44 4.74
C GLY A 150 -31.87 11.06 4.19
N VAL A 151 -30.56 10.80 3.96
CA VAL A 151 -30.08 9.51 3.49
C VAL A 151 -30.05 8.53 4.66
N THR A 152 -30.74 7.39 4.52
CA THR A 152 -30.86 6.35 5.56
C THR A 152 -29.92 5.18 5.33
N ASN A 153 -29.70 4.77 4.07
CA ASN A 153 -28.73 3.74 3.74
C ASN A 153 -27.37 4.40 3.43
N LEU A 154 -26.40 4.24 4.32
CA LEU A 154 -25.07 4.87 4.22
C LEU A 154 -24.04 4.01 3.50
N PHE A 155 -24.34 2.72 3.21
CA PHE A 155 -23.41 1.80 2.56
C PHE A 155 -23.09 2.25 1.13
N TYR A 156 -24.11 2.45 0.28
CA TYR A 156 -23.89 2.82 -1.12
C TYR A 156 -23.23 4.19 -1.30
N PRO A 157 -23.55 5.23 -0.52
CA PRO A 157 -22.76 6.46 -0.54
C PRO A 157 -21.28 6.26 -0.24
N CYS A 158 -20.90 5.34 0.67
CA CYS A 158 -19.49 5.00 0.89
C CYS A 158 -18.87 4.35 -0.34
N VAL A 159 -19.56 3.40 -0.99
CA VAL A 159 -19.12 2.79 -2.25
C VAL A 159 -18.89 3.85 -3.33
N VAL A 160 -19.83 4.80 -3.48
CA VAL A 160 -19.73 5.89 -4.47
C VAL A 160 -18.55 6.81 -4.14
N LEU A 161 -18.39 7.19 -2.86
CA LEU A 161 -17.26 8.03 -2.41
C LEU A 161 -15.93 7.36 -2.72
N GLU A 162 -15.79 6.10 -2.36
CA GLU A 162 -14.55 5.35 -2.59
C GLU A 162 -14.29 5.17 -4.08
N ALA A 163 -15.31 4.82 -4.89
CA ALA A 163 -15.19 4.72 -6.34
C ALA A 163 -14.74 6.04 -6.99
N LEU A 164 -15.23 7.19 -6.53
CA LEU A 164 -14.81 8.51 -6.99
C LEU A 164 -13.35 8.80 -6.59
N LEU A 165 -12.97 8.49 -5.35
CA LEU A 165 -11.58 8.65 -4.90
C LEU A 165 -10.62 7.78 -5.72
N TYR A 166 -11.02 6.53 -6.03
CA TYR A 166 -10.23 5.65 -6.91
C TYR A 166 -10.14 6.18 -8.34
N LEU A 167 -11.23 6.68 -8.90
CA LEU A 167 -11.23 7.33 -10.23
C LEU A 167 -10.17 8.45 -10.29
N LEU A 168 -10.17 9.34 -9.30
CA LEU A 168 -9.23 10.46 -9.22
C LEU A 168 -7.80 9.99 -8.99
N ALA A 169 -7.61 9.00 -8.10
CA ALA A 169 -6.29 8.47 -7.78
C ALA A 169 -5.68 7.71 -8.96
N MET A 170 -6.45 6.87 -9.66
CA MET A 170 -5.94 6.16 -10.84
C MET A 170 -5.63 7.11 -11.99
N ASN A 171 -6.44 8.17 -12.18
CA ASN A 171 -6.10 9.23 -13.13
C ASN A 171 -4.77 9.93 -12.74
N ALA A 172 -4.58 10.29 -11.47
CA ALA A 172 -3.33 10.88 -11.00
C ALA A 172 -2.15 9.92 -11.20
N LEU A 173 -2.33 8.62 -10.92
CA LEU A 173 -1.32 7.59 -11.08
C LEU A 173 -0.88 7.43 -12.54
N LEU A 174 -1.82 7.43 -13.49
CA LEU A 174 -1.53 7.41 -14.93
C LEU A 174 -0.75 8.66 -15.37
N LEU A 175 -1.09 9.84 -14.84
CA LEU A 175 -0.35 11.07 -15.09
C LEU A 175 1.07 11.05 -14.49
N ILE A 176 1.27 10.42 -13.32
CA ILE A 176 2.59 10.16 -12.75
C ILE A 176 3.40 9.27 -13.71
N ALA A 177 2.81 8.17 -14.19
CA ALA A 177 3.47 7.27 -15.13
C ALA A 177 3.89 7.99 -16.41
N ARG A 178 3.01 8.85 -16.95
CA ARG A 178 3.32 9.71 -18.11
C ARG A 178 4.47 10.66 -17.85
N ARG A 179 4.54 11.26 -16.67
CA ARG A 179 5.65 12.14 -16.25
C ARG A 179 6.97 11.36 -16.15
N LEU A 180 6.94 10.15 -15.60
CA LEU A 180 8.15 9.35 -15.40
C LEU A 180 8.66 8.69 -16.69
N ARG A 181 7.77 8.17 -17.54
CA ARG A 181 8.11 7.32 -18.70
C ARG A 181 7.38 7.67 -20.00
N GLY A 182 6.72 8.82 -20.07
CA GLY A 182 5.96 9.26 -21.25
C GLY A 182 4.68 8.46 -21.49
N VAL A 183 4.09 8.61 -22.65
CA VAL A 183 2.85 7.92 -23.06
C VAL A 183 2.98 6.39 -23.01
N ARG A 184 4.18 5.86 -23.28
CA ARG A 184 4.44 4.40 -23.18
C ARG A 184 4.26 3.89 -21.75
N GLY A 185 4.78 4.65 -20.78
CA GLY A 185 4.59 4.32 -19.37
C GLY A 185 3.14 4.37 -18.94
N GLU A 186 2.42 5.41 -19.37
CA GLU A 186 0.99 5.55 -19.07
C GLU A 186 0.15 4.38 -19.61
N LEU A 187 0.32 4.04 -20.88
CA LEU A 187 -0.42 2.92 -21.52
C LEU A 187 -0.06 1.57 -20.91
N LEU A 188 1.21 1.36 -20.56
CA LEU A 188 1.63 0.10 -19.93
C LEU A 188 1.09 -0.01 -18.51
N LEU A 189 1.11 1.09 -17.74
CA LEU A 189 0.51 1.11 -16.40
C LEU A 189 -1.01 0.90 -16.47
N LEU A 190 -1.69 1.49 -17.45
CA LEU A 190 -3.11 1.27 -17.68
C LEU A 190 -3.42 -0.22 -17.88
N MET A 191 -2.62 -0.93 -18.70
CA MET A 191 -2.76 -2.38 -18.87
C MET A 191 -2.48 -3.14 -17.57
N MET A 192 -1.46 -2.75 -16.80
CA MET A 192 -1.16 -3.37 -15.51
C MET A 192 -2.30 -3.19 -14.51
N LEU A 193 -2.90 -1.99 -14.45
CA LEU A 193 -4.08 -1.70 -13.64
C LEU A 193 -5.30 -2.52 -14.09
N ALA A 194 -5.52 -2.66 -15.40
CA ALA A 194 -6.60 -3.47 -15.95
C ALA A 194 -6.51 -4.95 -15.55
N LEU A 195 -5.30 -5.46 -15.30
CA LEU A 195 -5.04 -6.82 -14.83
C LEU A 195 -4.94 -6.94 -13.29
N CYS A 196 -4.96 -5.84 -12.56
CA CYS A 196 -4.88 -5.84 -11.10
C CYS A 196 -6.27 -6.06 -10.49
N LEU A 197 -6.73 -7.31 -10.46
CA LEU A 197 -8.11 -7.67 -10.05
C LEU A 197 -8.51 -7.13 -8.67
N PRO A 198 -7.65 -7.14 -7.62
CA PRO A 198 -8.03 -6.62 -6.31
C PRO A 198 -8.42 -5.14 -6.29
N VAL A 199 -7.89 -4.33 -7.22
CA VAL A 199 -8.25 -2.91 -7.32
C VAL A 199 -9.73 -2.72 -7.63
N TYR A 200 -10.35 -3.64 -8.37
CA TYR A 200 -11.78 -3.56 -8.70
C TYR A 200 -12.70 -3.89 -7.53
N LEU A 201 -12.22 -4.63 -6.53
CA LEU A 201 -12.99 -4.97 -5.32
C LEU A 201 -12.89 -3.89 -4.24
N ALA A 202 -11.97 -2.94 -4.37
CA ALA A 202 -11.65 -2.00 -3.31
C ALA A 202 -12.87 -1.27 -2.75
N ALA A 203 -13.71 -0.68 -3.61
CA ALA A 203 -14.89 0.07 -3.18
C ALA A 203 -16.00 -0.79 -2.56
N SER A 204 -15.88 -2.13 -2.59
CA SER A 204 -16.81 -3.04 -1.94
C SER A 204 -16.41 -3.39 -0.51
N VAL A 205 -15.15 -3.12 -0.12
CA VAL A 205 -14.58 -3.58 1.17
C VAL A 205 -14.83 -2.60 2.30
N LEU A 206 -14.91 -1.31 2.02
CA LEU A 206 -15.17 -0.22 2.98
C LEU A 206 -14.28 -0.29 4.23
N TYR A 207 -12.98 -0.46 4.05
CA TYR A 207 -12.03 -0.56 5.15
C TYR A 207 -10.83 0.36 4.98
N THR A 208 -10.06 0.54 6.06
CA THR A 208 -8.94 1.48 6.09
C THR A 208 -7.87 1.22 5.04
N ASP A 209 -7.66 -0.04 4.65
CA ASP A 209 -6.67 -0.42 3.65
C ASP A 209 -7.04 0.08 2.24
N THR A 210 -8.34 0.10 1.91
CA THR A 210 -8.84 0.58 0.60
C THR A 210 -8.97 2.09 0.59
N PHE A 211 -9.58 2.69 1.61
CA PHE A 211 -9.76 4.14 1.72
C PHE A 211 -8.44 4.94 1.77
N SER A 212 -7.34 4.35 2.25
CA SER A 212 -6.05 5.05 2.34
C SER A 212 -5.31 5.16 1.00
N LEU A 213 -5.51 4.21 0.06
CA LEU A 213 -4.78 4.13 -1.20
C LEU A 213 -4.84 5.42 -2.05
N PRO A 214 -6.00 6.06 -2.27
CA PRO A 214 -6.08 7.31 -3.04
C PRO A 214 -5.17 8.40 -2.49
N PHE A 215 -5.10 8.52 -1.17
CA PHE A 215 -4.30 9.56 -0.51
C PHE A 215 -2.80 9.28 -0.59
N VAL A 216 -2.38 8.02 -0.60
CA VAL A 216 -0.99 7.62 -0.91
C VAL A 216 -0.60 8.08 -2.32
N VAL A 217 -1.48 7.89 -3.30
CA VAL A 217 -1.24 8.32 -4.69
C VAL A 217 -1.16 9.84 -4.79
N PHE A 218 -2.08 10.58 -4.16
CA PHE A 218 -2.05 12.04 -4.17
C PHE A 218 -0.82 12.60 -3.46
N ALA A 219 -0.46 12.06 -2.29
CA ALA A 219 0.76 12.45 -1.60
C ALA A 219 2.00 12.22 -2.47
N LEU A 220 2.09 11.06 -3.16
CA LEU A 220 3.17 10.74 -4.07
C LEU A 220 3.24 11.70 -5.27
N ASP A 221 2.11 12.03 -5.89
CA ASP A 221 2.07 12.96 -7.02
C ASP A 221 2.65 14.33 -6.63
N PHE A 222 2.21 14.87 -5.49
CA PHE A 222 2.72 16.14 -5.00
C PHE A 222 4.17 16.04 -4.53
N ALA A 223 4.60 14.94 -3.92
CA ALA A 223 6.00 14.70 -3.56
C ALA A 223 6.94 14.78 -4.79
N LEU A 224 6.53 14.18 -5.90
CA LEU A 224 7.29 14.19 -7.16
C LEU A 224 7.31 15.57 -7.82
N ARG A 225 6.31 16.43 -7.62
CA ARG A 225 6.26 17.79 -8.17
C ARG A 225 7.17 18.78 -7.44
N VAL A 226 7.51 18.55 -6.17
CA VAL A 226 8.33 19.49 -5.38
C VAL A 226 9.68 19.81 -6.03
N PRO A 227 10.51 18.84 -6.45
CA PRO A 227 11.79 19.13 -7.10
C PRO A 227 11.63 19.76 -8.49
N GLU A 228 10.51 19.52 -9.18
CA GLU A 228 10.23 20.03 -10.54
C GLU A 228 9.66 21.45 -10.54
N ALA A 229 9.16 21.94 -9.39
CA ALA A 229 8.47 23.22 -9.27
C ALA A 229 9.40 24.41 -9.58
N LYS A 230 9.00 25.23 -10.55
CA LYS A 230 9.78 26.38 -11.04
C LYS A 230 9.81 27.54 -10.06
N THR A 231 8.70 27.79 -9.35
CA THR A 231 8.59 28.91 -8.39
C THR A 231 8.60 28.41 -6.94
N PRO A 232 9.08 29.25 -5.98
CA PRO A 232 9.02 28.90 -4.56
C PRO A 232 7.59 28.64 -4.07
N ARG A 233 6.62 29.45 -4.50
CA ARG A 233 5.20 29.27 -4.13
C ARG A 233 4.67 27.91 -4.58
N CYS A 234 4.83 27.56 -5.85
CA CYS A 234 4.40 26.25 -6.37
C CYS A 234 5.06 25.09 -5.61
N ARG A 235 6.35 25.22 -5.27
CA ARG A 235 7.10 24.22 -4.52
C ARG A 235 6.54 24.02 -3.12
N LEU A 236 6.28 25.10 -2.39
CA LEU A 236 5.72 25.04 -1.05
C LEU A 236 4.27 24.53 -1.07
N SER A 237 3.45 24.95 -2.05
CA SER A 237 2.10 24.40 -2.22
C SER A 237 2.14 22.89 -2.48
N CYS A 238 3.06 22.40 -3.33
CA CYS A 238 3.22 20.97 -3.54
C CYS A 238 3.68 20.23 -2.25
N ALA A 239 4.60 20.81 -1.47
CA ALA A 239 5.03 20.23 -0.21
C ALA A 239 3.89 20.19 0.83
N ALA A 240 3.11 21.27 0.92
CA ALA A 240 1.93 21.35 1.79
C ALA A 240 0.87 20.31 1.40
N LEU A 241 0.55 20.18 0.11
CA LEU A 241 -0.40 19.19 -0.40
C LEU A 241 0.10 17.75 -0.22
N CYS A 242 1.40 17.50 -0.38
CA CYS A 242 2.00 16.21 -0.03
C CYS A 242 1.76 15.88 1.46
N GLY A 243 2.05 16.83 2.37
CA GLY A 243 1.81 16.68 3.80
C GLY A 243 0.33 16.50 4.13
N LEU A 244 -0.56 17.26 3.49
CA LEU A 244 -2.01 17.19 3.70
C LEU A 244 -2.59 15.84 3.28
N PHE A 245 -2.28 15.37 2.08
CA PHE A 245 -2.78 14.07 1.61
C PHE A 245 -2.17 12.91 2.40
N ALA A 246 -0.89 13.00 2.78
CA ALA A 246 -0.29 12.02 3.68
C ALA A 246 -0.89 12.06 5.09
N PHE A 247 -1.29 13.24 5.60
CA PHE A 247 -2.05 13.38 6.85
C PHE A 247 -3.41 12.69 6.74
N ILE A 248 -4.22 13.03 5.74
CA ILE A 248 -5.54 12.41 5.54
C ILE A 248 -5.40 10.88 5.41
N GLY A 249 -4.51 10.41 4.51
CA GLY A 249 -4.24 8.98 4.35
C GLY A 249 -3.70 8.33 5.62
N GLY A 250 -2.85 9.03 6.37
CA GLY A 250 -2.26 8.58 7.64
C GLY A 250 -3.26 8.45 8.77
N GLN A 251 -4.33 9.27 8.77
CA GLN A 251 -5.44 9.14 9.70
C GLN A 251 -6.30 7.91 9.41
N ILE A 252 -6.29 7.43 8.18
CA ILE A 252 -6.98 6.20 7.76
C ILE A 252 -6.04 5.01 7.97
N LYS A 253 -4.80 5.10 7.49
CA LYS A 253 -3.77 4.06 7.62
C LYS A 253 -2.38 4.70 7.72
N MET A 254 -1.70 4.53 8.83
CA MET A 254 -0.42 5.18 9.13
C MET A 254 0.67 4.98 8.05
N THR A 255 0.55 3.96 7.20
CA THR A 255 1.49 3.67 6.11
C THR A 255 1.62 4.82 5.12
N ALA A 256 0.62 5.68 4.95
CA ALA A 256 0.70 6.85 4.06
C ALA A 256 1.83 7.83 4.45
N ALA A 257 2.23 7.88 5.73
CA ALA A 257 3.36 8.68 6.20
C ALA A 257 4.70 8.28 5.56
N ILE A 258 4.84 7.02 5.09
CA ILE A 258 6.05 6.51 4.42
C ILE A 258 6.37 7.34 3.16
N VAL A 259 5.35 7.85 2.47
CA VAL A 259 5.54 8.72 1.29
C VAL A 259 6.26 10.02 1.67
N VAL A 260 5.87 10.65 2.79
CA VAL A 260 6.54 11.88 3.28
C VAL A 260 7.97 11.58 3.70
N ILE A 261 8.21 10.46 4.40
CA ILE A 261 9.57 10.04 4.79
C ILE A 261 10.46 9.87 3.55
N ALA A 262 9.98 9.14 2.55
CA ALA A 262 10.69 8.93 1.29
C ALA A 262 10.95 10.25 0.55
N ALA A 263 9.94 11.13 0.48
CA ALA A 263 10.04 12.43 -0.15
C ALA A 263 11.10 13.30 0.54
N VAL A 264 11.06 13.40 1.86
CA VAL A 264 12.03 14.18 2.67
C VAL A 264 13.46 13.69 2.43
N ILE A 265 13.70 12.37 2.43
CA ILE A 265 15.01 11.79 2.12
C ILE A 265 15.48 12.22 0.73
N VAL A 266 14.63 12.05 -0.27
CA VAL A 266 15.00 12.37 -1.66
C VAL A 266 15.17 13.88 -1.85
N TRP A 267 14.32 14.74 -1.27
CA TRP A 267 14.45 16.19 -1.32
C TRP A 267 15.76 16.67 -0.66
N ALA A 268 16.11 16.11 0.51
CA ALA A 268 17.37 16.42 1.21
C ALA A 268 18.60 16.09 0.37
N LEU A 269 18.53 15.01 -0.42
CA LEU A 269 19.62 14.52 -1.25
C LEU A 269 19.67 15.16 -2.65
N SER A 270 18.54 15.64 -3.19
CA SER A 270 18.43 16.17 -4.56
C SER A 270 18.35 17.70 -4.66
N MET A 271 17.92 18.38 -3.61
CA MET A 271 17.68 19.83 -3.62
C MET A 271 18.73 20.61 -2.80
N LYS A 272 18.72 21.96 -2.92
CA LYS A 272 19.50 22.86 -2.07
C LYS A 272 19.02 22.74 -0.62
N PRO A 273 19.92 22.70 0.40
CA PRO A 273 19.55 22.39 1.79
C PRO A 273 18.39 23.24 2.34
N ALA A 274 18.47 24.56 2.25
CA ALA A 274 17.42 25.44 2.77
C ALA A 274 16.04 25.18 2.14
N ARG A 275 15.99 24.87 0.83
CA ARG A 275 14.72 24.56 0.14
C ARG A 275 14.19 23.19 0.55
N ALA A 276 15.07 22.21 0.68
CA ALA A 276 14.70 20.86 1.13
C ALA A 276 14.17 20.89 2.56
N THR A 277 14.88 21.58 3.47
CA THR A 277 14.47 21.73 4.88
C THR A 277 13.10 22.39 4.99
N LEU A 278 12.86 23.50 4.26
CA LEU A 278 11.57 24.20 4.32
C LEU A 278 10.41 23.33 3.83
N CYS A 279 10.59 22.61 2.71
CA CYS A 279 9.57 21.67 2.21
C CYS A 279 9.35 20.49 3.17
N ALA A 280 10.42 19.96 3.76
CA ALA A 280 10.36 18.87 4.72
C ALA A 280 9.62 19.29 6.01
N LEU A 281 9.98 20.45 6.57
CA LEU A 281 9.31 20.98 7.76
C LEU A 281 7.83 21.24 7.51
N LEU A 282 7.47 21.77 6.34
CA LEU A 282 6.08 22.02 5.98
C LEU A 282 5.28 20.73 5.84
N ALA A 283 5.78 19.77 5.07
CA ALA A 283 5.07 18.49 4.86
C ALA A 283 4.98 17.66 6.15
N ALA A 284 6.09 17.51 6.88
CA ALA A 284 6.13 16.78 8.13
C ALA A 284 5.34 17.50 9.24
N GLY A 285 5.38 18.85 9.28
CA GLY A 285 4.63 19.66 10.24
C GLY A 285 3.12 19.51 10.04
N ILE A 286 2.61 19.50 8.79
CA ILE A 286 1.19 19.27 8.51
C ILE A 286 0.79 17.85 8.92
N LEU A 287 1.59 16.85 8.56
CA LEU A 287 1.34 15.44 8.92
C LEU A 287 1.31 15.28 10.45
N ALA A 288 2.35 15.69 11.15
CA ALA A 288 2.47 15.50 12.59
C ALA A 288 1.49 16.38 13.38
N GLY A 289 1.37 17.67 13.01
CA GLY A 289 0.48 18.62 13.67
C GLY A 289 -0.99 18.24 13.50
N GLY A 290 -1.38 17.84 12.28
CA GLY A 290 -2.73 17.34 12.01
C GLY A 290 -3.04 16.06 12.78
N THR A 291 -2.10 15.10 12.80
CA THR A 291 -2.26 13.86 13.59
C THR A 291 -2.42 14.16 15.08
N GLN A 292 -1.58 15.05 15.62
CA GLN A 292 -1.69 15.45 17.03
C GLN A 292 -3.02 16.14 17.32
N ALA A 293 -3.52 17.00 16.43
CA ALA A 293 -4.81 17.66 16.60
C ALA A 293 -5.96 16.66 16.66
N VAL A 294 -5.98 15.64 15.77
CA VAL A 294 -6.96 14.54 15.83
C VAL A 294 -6.88 13.78 17.15
N HIS A 295 -5.66 13.46 17.61
CA HIS A 295 -5.47 12.73 18.86
C HIS A 295 -5.96 13.53 20.09
N VAL A 296 -5.66 14.83 20.13
CA VAL A 296 -6.13 15.71 21.22
C VAL A 296 -7.66 15.79 21.21
N TYR A 297 -8.27 15.98 20.03
CA TYR A 297 -9.73 16.06 19.90
C TYR A 297 -10.41 14.76 20.34
N MET A 298 -9.97 13.61 19.81
CA MET A 298 -10.58 12.32 20.15
C MET A 298 -10.47 12.00 21.65
N LYS A 299 -9.31 12.28 22.25
CA LYS A 299 -9.07 11.99 23.67
C LYS A 299 -9.85 12.88 24.61
N ASN A 300 -10.07 14.15 24.24
CA ASN A 300 -10.65 15.13 25.18
C ASN A 300 -12.15 15.37 24.94
N GLU A 301 -12.62 15.20 23.69
CA GLU A 301 -13.98 15.61 23.30
C GLU A 301 -14.87 14.41 22.90
N VAL A 302 -14.31 13.25 22.56
CA VAL A 302 -15.07 12.12 22.02
C VAL A 302 -15.04 10.89 22.92
N LEU A 303 -13.88 10.58 23.49
CA LEU A 303 -13.66 9.41 24.33
C LEU A 303 -13.47 9.80 25.79
N ASP A 304 -13.77 8.88 26.71
CA ASP A 304 -13.41 9.03 28.11
C ASP A 304 -11.87 8.96 28.26
N PRO A 305 -11.21 10.03 28.76
CA PRO A 305 -9.77 10.05 28.97
C PRO A 305 -9.26 8.93 29.90
N ALA A 306 -10.06 8.54 30.91
CA ALA A 306 -9.71 7.44 31.82
C ALA A 306 -9.72 6.09 31.09
N MET A 307 -10.73 5.85 30.27
CA MET A 307 -10.82 4.66 29.44
C MET A 307 -9.64 4.58 28.45
N VAL A 308 -9.28 5.69 27.80
CA VAL A 308 -8.12 5.74 26.89
C VAL A 308 -6.82 5.49 27.66
N ALA A 309 -6.64 6.08 28.84
CA ALA A 309 -5.43 5.87 29.64
C ALA A 309 -5.26 4.41 30.05
N GLN A 310 -6.34 3.72 30.40
CA GLN A 310 -6.35 2.32 30.81
C GLN A 310 -6.17 1.34 29.63
N HIS A 311 -6.89 1.56 28.51
CA HIS A 311 -7.05 0.53 27.48
C HIS A 311 -6.23 0.80 26.21
N ASN A 312 -5.60 1.99 26.03
CA ASN A 312 -4.82 2.26 24.81
C ASN A 312 -3.66 1.27 24.66
N THR A 313 -3.71 0.48 23.59
CA THR A 313 -2.68 -0.51 23.26
C THR A 313 -1.38 0.19 22.86
N PRO A 314 -0.27 -0.02 23.57
CA PRO A 314 1.00 0.61 23.23
C PRO A 314 1.51 0.16 21.85
N THR A 315 2.05 1.09 21.07
CA THR A 315 2.60 0.77 19.72
C THR A 315 3.63 -0.37 19.73
N ILE A 316 4.43 -0.45 20.81
CA ILE A 316 5.44 -1.52 20.97
C ILE A 316 4.80 -2.92 21.06
N HIS A 317 3.53 -3.03 21.47
CA HIS A 317 2.79 -4.29 21.48
C HIS A 317 2.70 -4.89 20.07
N TRP A 318 2.37 -4.09 19.07
CA TRP A 318 2.25 -4.54 17.68
C TRP A 318 3.59 -5.00 17.11
N ILE A 319 4.68 -4.32 17.49
CA ILE A 319 6.04 -4.73 17.12
C ILE A 319 6.41 -6.05 17.80
N MET A 320 6.13 -6.20 19.10
CA MET A 320 6.37 -7.43 19.85
C MET A 320 5.57 -8.61 19.27
N MET A 321 4.26 -8.42 19.03
CA MET A 321 3.37 -9.42 18.48
C MET A 321 3.84 -9.89 17.10
N SER A 322 4.38 -8.99 16.30
CA SER A 322 4.83 -9.23 14.93
C SER A 322 6.12 -10.04 14.82
N ILE A 323 6.85 -10.31 15.91
CA ILE A 323 8.07 -11.12 15.88
C ILE A 323 7.67 -12.59 15.67
N PRO A 324 8.14 -13.26 14.59
CA PRO A 324 7.76 -14.63 14.31
C PRO A 324 8.27 -15.60 15.39
N THR A 325 7.40 -16.49 15.85
CA THR A 325 7.69 -17.57 16.81
C THR A 325 7.07 -18.89 16.33
N GLY A 326 7.23 -19.98 17.10
CA GLY A 326 6.66 -21.27 16.73
C GLY A 326 5.14 -21.25 16.52
N ASP A 327 4.44 -20.54 17.39
CA ASP A 327 2.98 -20.37 17.41
C ASP A 327 2.48 -19.26 16.49
N ASN A 328 3.37 -18.35 16.11
CA ASN A 328 3.09 -17.29 15.14
C ASN A 328 4.21 -17.22 14.09
N PRO A 329 4.35 -18.24 13.23
CA PRO A 329 5.51 -18.40 12.35
C PRO A 329 5.63 -17.34 11.26
N TYR A 330 4.55 -16.61 11.00
CA TYR A 330 4.49 -15.54 10.00
C TYR A 330 4.58 -14.13 10.60
N GLY A 331 4.46 -13.99 11.93
CA GLY A 331 4.42 -12.68 12.59
C GLY A 331 3.12 -11.90 12.29
N GLY A 332 2.02 -12.60 12.13
CA GLY A 332 0.68 -12.04 12.00
C GLY A 332 0.04 -11.75 13.35
N PHE A 333 -1.27 -11.50 13.36
CA PHE A 333 -2.06 -11.36 14.57
C PHE A 333 -2.00 -12.66 15.40
N SER A 334 -1.84 -12.56 16.72
CA SER A 334 -1.62 -13.72 17.59
C SER A 334 -2.27 -13.54 18.96
N GLY A 335 -2.31 -14.60 19.77
CA GLY A 335 -2.84 -14.59 21.13
C GLY A 335 -2.15 -13.62 22.10
N ASP A 336 -1.02 -13.01 21.73
CA ASP A 336 -0.35 -11.96 22.52
C ASP A 336 -1.27 -10.78 22.85
N TYR A 337 -2.21 -10.46 21.94
CA TYR A 337 -3.18 -9.38 22.18
C TYR A 337 -4.07 -9.70 23.39
N GLY A 338 -4.52 -10.95 23.52
CA GLY A 338 -5.35 -11.40 24.63
C GLY A 338 -4.64 -11.25 25.98
N ILE A 339 -3.33 -11.52 26.04
CA ILE A 339 -2.53 -11.31 27.26
C ILE A 339 -2.50 -9.82 27.62
N THR A 340 -2.17 -8.95 26.65
CA THR A 340 -2.07 -7.51 26.90
C THR A 340 -3.42 -6.92 27.28
N TRP A 341 -4.49 -7.27 26.57
CA TRP A 341 -5.85 -6.78 26.86
C TRP A 341 -6.40 -7.33 28.18
N GLY A 342 -6.15 -8.60 28.48
CA GLY A 342 -6.56 -9.20 29.76
C GLY A 342 -5.92 -8.49 30.95
N MET A 343 -4.65 -8.08 30.85
CA MET A 343 -4.01 -7.26 31.89
C MET A 343 -4.68 -5.88 32.01
N GLN A 344 -5.00 -5.23 30.90
CA GLN A 344 -5.67 -3.93 30.87
C GLN A 344 -7.10 -4.03 31.45
N GLU A 345 -7.85 -5.06 31.12
CA GLU A 345 -9.20 -5.34 31.65
C GLU A 345 -9.18 -5.65 33.15
N ALA A 346 -8.13 -6.33 33.63
CA ALA A 346 -7.91 -6.56 35.05
C ALA A 346 -7.46 -5.32 35.83
N GLY A 347 -7.33 -4.17 35.17
CA GLY A 347 -6.91 -2.92 35.82
C GLY A 347 -5.42 -2.83 36.14
N ALA A 348 -4.57 -3.65 35.48
CA ALA A 348 -3.13 -3.62 35.71
C ALA A 348 -2.54 -2.24 35.38
N PRO A 349 -1.61 -1.72 36.22
CA PRO A 349 -0.89 -0.48 35.95
C PRO A 349 -0.16 -0.53 34.59
N ARG A 350 -0.09 0.63 33.90
CA ARG A 350 0.54 0.71 32.59
C ARG A 350 2.00 0.23 32.58
N GLU A 351 2.72 0.46 33.68
CA GLU A 351 4.10 -0.02 33.86
C GLU A 351 4.20 -1.54 33.82
N GLU A 352 3.25 -2.26 34.46
CA GLU A 352 3.20 -3.72 34.46
C GLU A 352 2.88 -4.26 33.06
N VAL A 353 1.91 -3.65 32.37
CA VAL A 353 1.58 -3.98 30.97
C VAL A 353 2.79 -3.81 30.09
N MET A 354 3.51 -2.69 30.22
CA MET A 354 4.74 -2.43 29.44
C MET A 354 5.85 -3.42 29.77
N ALA A 355 6.07 -3.74 31.06
CA ALA A 355 7.06 -4.72 31.49
C ALA A 355 6.77 -6.11 30.90
N SER A 356 5.51 -6.53 30.89
CA SER A 356 5.06 -7.78 30.27
C SER A 356 5.34 -7.80 28.75
N ILE A 357 5.04 -6.70 28.02
CA ILE A 357 5.32 -6.59 26.60
C ILE A 357 6.83 -6.69 26.33
N TYR A 358 7.66 -5.97 27.08
CA TYR A 358 9.11 -6.02 26.90
C TYR A 358 9.71 -7.39 27.24
N SER A 359 9.21 -8.07 28.27
CA SER A 359 9.64 -9.43 28.61
C SER A 359 9.36 -10.39 27.45
N ARG A 360 8.11 -10.43 26.97
CA ARG A 360 7.73 -11.28 25.83
C ARG A 360 8.52 -10.95 24.57
N MET A 361 8.75 -9.65 24.30
CA MET A 361 9.57 -9.21 23.15
C MET A 361 10.99 -9.73 23.27
N LYS A 362 11.61 -9.64 24.44
CA LYS A 362 12.96 -10.17 24.71
C LYS A 362 13.03 -11.67 24.48
N ASP A 363 12.06 -12.44 24.95
CA ASP A 363 12.02 -13.89 24.78
C ASP A 363 11.89 -14.29 23.31
N LYS A 364 11.02 -13.59 22.56
CA LYS A 364 10.86 -13.78 21.12
C LYS A 364 12.16 -13.46 20.36
N ILE A 365 12.81 -12.33 20.64
CA ILE A 365 14.11 -11.96 20.02
C ILE A 365 15.16 -13.00 20.38
N TYR A 366 15.23 -13.44 21.63
CA TYR A 366 16.18 -14.45 22.06
C TYR A 366 15.96 -15.80 21.37
N SER A 367 14.71 -16.17 21.08
CA SER A 367 14.39 -17.37 20.30
C SER A 367 14.96 -17.33 18.88
N LEU A 368 15.12 -16.14 18.31
CA LEU A 368 15.63 -15.90 16.96
C LEU A 368 17.14 -15.58 16.91
N ARG A 369 17.88 -15.71 18.02
CA ARG A 369 19.32 -15.35 18.10
C ARG A 369 20.25 -16.10 17.14
N TYR A 370 19.81 -17.26 16.63
CA TYR A 370 20.59 -18.04 15.68
C TYR A 370 20.14 -17.77 14.23
N PRO A 371 21.07 -17.58 13.28
CA PRO A 371 20.74 -17.38 11.87
C PRO A 371 19.84 -18.47 11.28
N SER A 372 20.00 -19.73 11.73
CA SER A 372 19.17 -20.87 11.31
C SER A 372 17.69 -20.75 11.70
N ARG A 373 17.34 -19.89 12.66
CA ARG A 373 15.97 -19.58 13.06
C ARG A 373 15.53 -18.24 12.50
N LEU A 374 16.40 -17.23 12.57
CA LEU A 374 16.10 -15.87 12.12
C LEU A 374 15.80 -15.81 10.61
N ILE A 375 16.67 -16.39 9.77
CA ILE A 375 16.50 -16.30 8.30
C ILE A 375 15.18 -16.93 7.85
N PRO A 376 14.82 -18.18 8.22
CA PRO A 376 13.52 -18.74 7.84
C PRO A 376 12.32 -17.95 8.39
N ALA A 377 12.45 -17.36 9.59
CA ALA A 377 11.39 -16.53 10.17
C ALA A 377 11.15 -15.26 9.34
N LEU A 378 12.22 -14.55 8.95
CA LEU A 378 12.14 -13.37 8.10
C LEU A 378 11.60 -13.71 6.70
N LEU A 379 12.01 -14.84 6.11
CA LEU A 379 11.51 -15.28 4.81
C LEU A 379 10.01 -15.61 4.86
N ARG A 380 9.54 -16.33 5.90
CA ARG A 380 8.11 -16.60 6.08
C ARG A 380 7.31 -15.32 6.29
N LYS A 381 7.80 -14.39 7.11
CA LYS A 381 7.16 -13.08 7.33
C LYS A 381 7.05 -12.27 6.05
N ASN A 382 8.12 -12.22 5.26
CA ASN A 382 8.11 -11.56 3.96
C ASN A 382 7.11 -12.24 2.99
N ALA A 383 7.08 -13.58 2.94
CA ALA A 383 6.13 -14.32 2.11
C ALA A 383 4.67 -14.03 2.51
N ALA A 384 4.36 -13.97 3.82
CA ALA A 384 3.02 -13.63 4.31
C ALA A 384 2.59 -12.20 3.96
N SER A 385 3.53 -11.26 3.92
CA SER A 385 3.24 -9.86 3.62
C SER A 385 3.17 -9.55 2.13
N GLN A 386 3.90 -10.33 1.29
CA GLN A 386 4.12 -10.02 -0.13
C GLN A 386 3.67 -11.15 -1.07
N GLY A 387 3.36 -12.34 -0.56
CA GLY A 387 3.08 -13.52 -1.39
C GLY A 387 1.64 -13.65 -1.86
N ASP A 388 0.72 -12.94 -1.20
CA ASP A 388 -0.70 -12.93 -1.54
C ASP A 388 -1.01 -11.77 -2.50
N GLY A 389 -1.22 -12.08 -3.76
CA GLY A 389 -1.59 -11.09 -4.78
C GLY A 389 -3.06 -10.66 -4.73
N THR A 390 -3.89 -11.27 -3.89
CA THR A 390 -5.24 -10.76 -3.58
C THR A 390 -5.20 -9.66 -2.54
N PHE A 391 -4.05 -9.52 -1.85
CA PHE A 391 -3.85 -8.61 -0.71
C PHE A 391 -4.85 -8.83 0.42
N GLY A 392 -5.44 -10.03 0.55
CA GLY A 392 -6.45 -10.32 1.56
C GLY A 392 -7.67 -9.37 1.50
N MET A 393 -7.99 -8.84 0.33
CA MET A 393 -9.05 -7.82 0.18
C MET A 393 -10.41 -8.33 0.63
N THR A 394 -10.66 -9.61 0.47
CA THR A 394 -11.94 -10.22 0.85
C THR A 394 -11.99 -10.76 2.27
N GLU A 395 -10.85 -10.75 3.01
CA GLU A 395 -10.83 -11.15 4.43
C GLU A 395 -11.85 -10.34 5.27
N MET A 396 -12.02 -9.05 4.96
CA MET A 396 -12.98 -8.19 5.68
C MET A 396 -14.44 -8.43 5.31
N LEU A 397 -14.70 -9.15 4.24
CA LEU A 397 -16.06 -9.53 3.81
C LEU A 397 -16.46 -10.89 4.39
N ASP A 398 -15.49 -11.75 4.75
CA ASP A 398 -15.75 -13.10 5.24
C ASP A 398 -16.28 -13.13 6.69
N ASP A 399 -16.12 -12.04 7.44
CA ASP A 399 -16.61 -11.91 8.82
C ASP A 399 -18.13 -11.71 8.90
N GLY A 400 -18.81 -11.36 7.79
CA GLY A 400 -20.25 -11.10 7.77
C GLY A 400 -20.99 -11.71 6.58
N PRO A 401 -22.34 -11.72 6.62
CA PRO A 401 -23.13 -12.23 5.50
C PRO A 401 -22.95 -11.34 4.27
N VAL A 402 -22.47 -11.94 3.19
CA VAL A 402 -22.28 -11.32 1.86
C VAL A 402 -23.34 -11.86 0.91
N ARG A 403 -23.84 -11.00 0.03
CA ARG A 403 -24.77 -11.43 -1.03
C ARG A 403 -24.15 -12.55 -1.88
N GLU A 404 -24.80 -13.70 -1.91
CA GLU A 404 -24.33 -14.84 -2.70
C GLU A 404 -24.57 -14.65 -4.20
N ASN A 405 -23.53 -14.79 -4.99
CA ASN A 405 -23.56 -14.68 -6.46
C ASN A 405 -22.30 -15.29 -7.09
N ALA A 406 -22.17 -15.22 -8.40
CA ALA A 406 -21.01 -15.76 -9.11
C ALA A 406 -19.69 -15.07 -8.72
N VAL A 407 -19.71 -13.78 -8.39
CA VAL A 407 -18.51 -13.03 -7.97
C VAL A 407 -18.07 -13.49 -6.59
N SER A 408 -18.99 -13.57 -5.62
CA SER A 408 -18.69 -14.04 -4.26
C SER A 408 -18.12 -15.47 -4.27
N ALA A 409 -18.66 -16.36 -5.14
CA ALA A 409 -18.13 -17.71 -5.32
C ALA A 409 -16.68 -17.75 -5.86
N PHE A 410 -16.21 -16.69 -6.49
CA PHE A 410 -14.89 -16.59 -7.08
C PHE A 410 -13.87 -15.91 -6.16
N VAL A 411 -14.28 -14.88 -5.42
CA VAL A 411 -13.36 -13.99 -4.69
C VAL A 411 -13.33 -14.21 -3.17
N LEU A 412 -14.33 -14.89 -2.57
CA LEU A 412 -14.35 -15.14 -1.13
C LEU A 412 -13.57 -16.40 -0.74
N GLU A 413 -12.86 -16.33 0.38
CA GLU A 413 -12.08 -17.45 0.92
C GLU A 413 -13.00 -18.66 1.22
N GLY A 414 -12.49 -19.87 1.00
CA GLY A 414 -13.27 -21.11 1.18
C GLY A 414 -14.30 -21.41 0.09
N ARG A 415 -14.57 -20.50 -0.84
CA ARG A 415 -15.49 -20.72 -1.96
C ARG A 415 -14.83 -21.47 -3.11
N ARG A 416 -15.67 -22.05 -3.99
CA ARG A 416 -15.28 -23.04 -5.02
C ARG A 416 -14.11 -22.60 -5.90
N PHE A 417 -14.05 -21.34 -6.31
CA PHE A 417 -13.07 -20.84 -7.27
C PHE A 417 -11.99 -19.92 -6.66
N TYR A 418 -11.99 -19.77 -5.33
CA TYR A 418 -11.06 -18.86 -4.65
C TYR A 418 -9.59 -19.19 -4.91
N GLY A 419 -9.21 -20.48 -4.92
CA GLY A 419 -7.85 -20.89 -5.22
C GLY A 419 -7.38 -20.50 -6.63
N LEU A 420 -8.30 -20.48 -7.62
CA LEU A 420 -8.00 -19.99 -8.97
C LEU A 420 -7.78 -18.47 -8.96
N TYR A 421 -8.68 -17.70 -8.32
CA TYR A 421 -8.57 -16.26 -8.17
C TYR A 421 -7.24 -15.88 -7.50
N MET A 422 -6.94 -16.50 -6.38
CA MET A 422 -5.71 -16.26 -5.63
C MET A 422 -4.46 -16.62 -6.45
N GLY A 423 -4.45 -17.77 -7.13
CA GLY A 423 -3.34 -18.18 -7.99
C GLY A 423 -3.08 -17.20 -9.13
N VAL A 424 -4.14 -16.68 -9.77
CA VAL A 424 -4.04 -15.65 -10.82
C VAL A 424 -3.50 -14.34 -10.28
N CYS A 425 -4.09 -13.82 -9.20
CA CYS A 425 -3.63 -12.57 -8.58
C CYS A 425 -2.18 -12.65 -8.11
N SER A 426 -1.81 -13.75 -7.41
CA SER A 426 -0.45 -13.95 -6.91
C SER A 426 0.57 -14.16 -8.04
N GLY A 427 0.16 -14.76 -9.17
CA GLY A 427 1.00 -14.87 -10.36
C GLY A 427 1.29 -13.51 -11.01
N ILE A 428 0.26 -12.69 -11.22
CA ILE A 428 0.42 -11.33 -11.74
C ILE A 428 1.29 -10.49 -10.80
N TRP A 429 1.04 -10.58 -9.48
CA TRP A 429 1.82 -9.86 -8.48
C TRP A 429 3.29 -10.29 -8.47
N SER A 430 3.57 -11.59 -8.57
CA SER A 430 4.94 -12.13 -8.67
C SER A 430 5.67 -11.56 -9.90
N ALA A 431 4.99 -11.43 -11.05
CA ALA A 431 5.54 -10.77 -12.23
C ALA A 431 5.88 -9.28 -11.97
N HIS A 432 5.02 -8.56 -11.22
CA HIS A 432 5.31 -7.18 -10.83
C HIS A 432 6.55 -7.09 -9.93
N LEU A 433 6.71 -7.98 -8.96
CA LEU A 433 7.90 -7.99 -8.07
C LEU A 433 9.20 -8.21 -8.87
N LEU A 434 9.22 -9.09 -9.87
CA LEU A 434 10.35 -9.27 -10.78
C LEU A 434 10.65 -8.00 -11.59
N LEU A 435 9.61 -7.36 -12.12
CA LEU A 435 9.74 -6.14 -12.91
C LEU A 435 10.18 -4.94 -12.05
N ILE A 436 9.81 -4.87 -10.77
CA ILE A 436 10.31 -3.86 -9.82
C ILE A 436 11.83 -4.01 -9.66
N ALA A 437 12.32 -5.21 -9.40
CA ALA A 437 13.75 -5.47 -9.28
C ALA A 437 14.49 -5.09 -10.57
N LEU A 438 13.93 -5.47 -11.73
CA LEU A 438 14.46 -5.12 -13.05
C LEU A 438 14.48 -3.59 -13.28
N SER A 439 13.42 -2.89 -12.88
CA SER A 439 13.34 -1.42 -12.98
C SER A 439 14.47 -0.76 -12.20
N LEU A 440 14.60 -1.12 -10.93
CA LEU A 440 15.60 -0.53 -10.04
C LEU A 440 17.03 -0.83 -10.53
N TRP A 441 17.28 -2.04 -11.02
CA TRP A 441 18.56 -2.39 -11.62
C TRP A 441 18.88 -1.54 -12.85
N LEU A 442 17.93 -1.39 -13.78
CA LEU A 442 18.11 -0.60 -15.00
C LEU A 442 18.22 0.91 -14.69
N ASP A 443 17.46 1.42 -13.72
CA ASP A 443 17.53 2.82 -13.27
C ASP A 443 18.92 3.14 -12.69
N MET A 444 19.47 2.25 -11.86
CA MET A 444 20.82 2.39 -11.32
C MET A 444 21.88 2.37 -12.42
N LYS A 445 21.80 1.43 -13.36
CA LYS A 445 22.71 1.34 -14.50
C LYS A 445 22.71 2.62 -15.36
N GLN A 446 21.55 3.21 -15.58
CA GLN A 446 21.38 4.42 -16.38
C GLN A 446 21.50 5.72 -15.55
N ARG A 447 21.71 5.59 -14.23
CA ARG A 447 21.75 6.71 -13.26
C ARG A 447 20.49 7.59 -13.33
N ASP A 448 19.34 6.97 -13.59
CA ASP A 448 18.05 7.66 -13.62
C ASP A 448 17.45 7.68 -12.21
N LEU A 449 17.29 8.87 -11.66
CA LEU A 449 16.81 9.09 -10.31
C LEU A 449 15.33 9.57 -10.27
N ARG A 450 14.64 9.60 -11.42
CA ARG A 450 13.24 10.08 -11.49
C ARG A 450 12.28 9.23 -10.64
N ALA A 451 12.55 7.94 -10.51
CA ALA A 451 11.78 7.02 -9.68
C ALA A 451 12.32 6.88 -8.25
N ALA A 452 13.21 7.76 -7.77
CA ALA A 452 13.83 7.63 -6.44
C ALA A 452 12.80 7.71 -5.30
N ILE A 453 11.81 8.60 -5.37
CA ILE A 453 10.76 8.70 -4.34
C ILE A 453 9.93 7.40 -4.29
N PRO A 454 9.35 6.90 -5.40
CA PRO A 454 8.68 5.59 -5.38
C PRO A 454 9.57 4.44 -4.90
N ALA A 455 10.86 4.41 -5.26
CA ALA A 455 11.79 3.37 -4.86
C ALA A 455 12.05 3.36 -3.35
N ILE A 456 12.30 4.53 -2.76
CA ILE A 456 12.53 4.67 -1.31
C ILE A 456 11.23 4.44 -0.53
N ALA A 457 10.07 4.87 -1.07
CA ALA A 457 8.77 4.61 -0.47
C ALA A 457 8.44 3.10 -0.46
N HIS A 458 8.72 2.40 -1.56
CA HIS A 458 8.55 0.94 -1.63
C HIS A 458 9.47 0.21 -0.64
N LEU A 459 10.76 0.61 -0.56
CA LEU A 459 11.68 0.09 0.45
C LEU A 459 11.15 0.35 1.86
N GLY A 460 10.66 1.57 2.14
CA GLY A 460 10.07 1.94 3.43
C GLY A 460 8.89 1.04 3.79
N MET A 461 8.04 0.71 2.81
CA MET A 461 6.91 -0.21 3.03
C MET A 461 7.37 -1.65 3.30
N LEU A 462 8.37 -2.16 2.58
CA LEU A 462 8.95 -3.47 2.84
C LEU A 462 9.54 -3.55 4.26
N LEU A 463 10.29 -2.52 4.68
CA LEU A 463 10.87 -2.45 6.03
C LEU A 463 9.78 -2.32 7.11
N PHE A 464 8.75 -1.53 6.85
CA PHE A 464 7.61 -1.41 7.77
C PHE A 464 6.96 -2.77 8.02
N LEU A 465 6.66 -3.54 6.97
CA LEU A 465 6.06 -4.88 7.09
C LEU A 465 6.98 -5.92 7.75
N MET A 466 8.30 -5.72 7.70
CA MET A 466 9.23 -6.54 8.48
C MET A 466 9.20 -6.24 9.98
N LEU A 467 8.81 -5.03 10.39
CA LEU A 467 8.70 -4.59 11.79
C LEU A 467 7.28 -4.67 12.35
N TRP A 468 6.27 -4.61 11.50
CA TRP A 468 4.86 -4.60 11.87
C TRP A 468 4.21 -5.98 11.66
N GLU A 469 2.97 -6.15 12.11
CA GLU A 469 2.15 -7.33 11.83
C GLU A 469 2.18 -7.69 10.34
N ALA A 470 2.41 -8.95 10.01
CA ALA A 470 2.45 -9.43 8.63
C ALA A 470 1.05 -9.78 8.12
N ARG A 471 0.54 -8.96 7.23
CA ARG A 471 -0.72 -9.16 6.49
C ARG A 471 -0.58 -8.61 5.07
N GLY A 472 -1.05 -9.37 4.08
CA GLY A 472 -1.05 -8.94 2.67
C GLY A 472 -1.78 -7.62 2.45
N ARG A 473 -2.91 -7.41 3.14
CA ARG A 473 -3.76 -6.21 3.02
C ARG A 473 -3.04 -4.89 3.33
N TYR A 474 -2.03 -4.91 4.20
CA TYR A 474 -1.28 -3.68 4.51
C TYR A 474 -0.44 -3.18 3.34
N MET A 475 -0.08 -4.07 2.39
CA MET A 475 0.59 -3.68 1.14
C MET A 475 -0.36 -2.98 0.16
N PHE A 476 -1.67 -3.18 0.27
CA PHE A 476 -2.63 -2.75 -0.74
C PHE A 476 -2.56 -1.25 -1.04
N SER A 477 -2.48 -0.41 -0.02
CA SER A 477 -2.35 1.05 -0.21
C SER A 477 -1.07 1.46 -0.97
N PHE A 478 -0.05 0.58 -1.04
CA PHE A 478 1.21 0.79 -1.75
C PHE A 478 1.30 0.06 -3.11
N VAL A 479 0.28 -0.67 -3.50
CA VAL A 479 0.20 -1.30 -4.84
C VAL A 479 0.45 -0.28 -5.96
N PRO A 480 -0.12 0.95 -5.94
CA PRO A 480 0.18 1.96 -6.96
C PRO A 480 1.66 2.31 -7.07
N VAL A 481 2.37 2.40 -5.95
CA VAL A 481 3.83 2.67 -5.92
C VAL A 481 4.60 1.53 -6.58
N ALA A 482 4.23 0.29 -6.26
CA ALA A 482 4.82 -0.91 -6.83
C ALA A 482 4.57 -1.02 -8.34
N LEU A 483 3.34 -0.73 -8.79
CA LEU A 483 2.98 -0.74 -10.21
C LEU A 483 3.75 0.32 -11.02
N LEU A 484 4.00 1.51 -10.47
CA LEU A 484 4.85 2.53 -11.10
C LEU A 484 6.29 2.04 -11.32
N LEU A 485 6.85 1.34 -10.34
CA LEU A 485 8.19 0.76 -10.46
C LEU A 485 8.19 -0.39 -11.47
N SER A 486 7.23 -1.29 -11.39
CA SER A 486 7.07 -2.41 -12.33
C SER A 486 6.93 -1.93 -13.78
N MET A 487 6.10 -0.92 -14.02
CA MET A 487 5.94 -0.27 -15.32
C MET A 487 7.28 0.26 -15.84
N GLY A 488 8.08 0.89 -14.97
CA GLY A 488 9.42 1.35 -15.32
C GLY A 488 10.33 0.24 -15.82
N GLY A 489 10.27 -0.94 -15.19
CA GLY A 489 11.01 -2.15 -15.59
C GLY A 489 10.60 -2.66 -16.97
N ALA A 490 9.30 -2.78 -17.21
CA ALA A 490 8.78 -3.29 -18.47
C ALA A 490 9.05 -2.34 -19.66
N VAL A 491 8.90 -1.01 -19.49
CA VAL A 491 9.25 -0.02 -20.53
C VAL A 491 10.72 -0.12 -20.92
N ARG A 492 11.64 -0.16 -19.93
CA ARG A 492 13.08 -0.19 -20.20
C ARG A 492 13.57 -1.52 -20.76
N ALA A 493 13.03 -2.63 -20.24
CA ALA A 493 13.36 -3.94 -20.77
C ALA A 493 12.83 -4.10 -22.20
N GLY A 494 11.64 -3.57 -22.49
CA GLY A 494 11.09 -3.52 -23.84
C GLY A 494 12.01 -2.79 -24.83
N ALA A 495 12.53 -1.62 -24.45
CA ALA A 495 13.51 -0.88 -25.23
C ALA A 495 14.80 -1.67 -25.48
N LEU A 496 15.29 -2.39 -24.45
CA LEU A 496 16.48 -3.24 -24.57
C LEU A 496 16.23 -4.41 -25.54
N LEU A 497 15.09 -5.10 -25.42
CA LEU A 497 14.72 -6.22 -26.30
C LEU A 497 14.60 -5.78 -27.76
N THR A 498 14.04 -4.60 -28.02
CA THR A 498 13.95 -4.04 -29.38
C THR A 498 15.35 -3.76 -29.95
N THR A 499 16.25 -3.19 -29.13
CA THR A 499 17.65 -2.92 -29.53
C THR A 499 18.40 -4.22 -29.86
N ILE A 500 18.17 -5.30 -29.10
CA ILE A 500 18.75 -6.63 -29.36
C ILE A 500 18.27 -7.17 -30.69
N ARG A 501 16.94 -7.11 -30.92
CA ARG A 501 16.32 -7.64 -32.14
C ARG A 501 16.79 -6.94 -33.40
N GLU A 502 17.08 -5.64 -33.33
CA GLU A 502 17.56 -4.84 -34.47
C GLU A 502 19.06 -5.03 -34.77
N GLY A 503 19.75 -5.99 -34.15
CA GLY A 503 21.18 -6.27 -34.40
C GLY A 503 22.14 -5.20 -33.88
N ARG A 504 21.66 -4.21 -33.12
CA ARG A 504 22.47 -3.12 -32.54
C ARG A 504 23.20 -3.51 -31.26
N LEU A 505 23.07 -4.78 -30.84
CA LEU A 505 23.55 -5.30 -29.54
C LEU A 505 25.06 -5.11 -29.33
N CYS A 506 25.88 -5.33 -30.37
CA CYS A 506 27.34 -5.18 -30.26
C CYS A 506 27.79 -3.77 -29.89
N ARG A 507 27.06 -2.71 -30.32
CA ARG A 507 27.38 -1.31 -29.94
C ARG A 507 26.90 -0.97 -28.55
N THR A 508 25.72 -1.41 -28.14
CA THR A 508 25.11 -1.09 -26.84
C THR A 508 25.83 -1.80 -25.70
N ILE A 509 26.22 -3.09 -25.86
CA ILE A 509 27.01 -3.82 -24.86
C ILE A 509 28.39 -3.17 -24.71
N ARG A 510 29.07 -2.77 -25.78
CA ARG A 510 30.34 -2.01 -25.72
C ARG A 510 30.17 -0.65 -25.02
N HIS A 511 29.04 0.02 -25.20
CA HIS A 511 28.78 1.33 -24.57
C HIS A 511 28.42 1.20 -23.08
N ILE A 512 27.74 0.12 -22.69
CA ILE A 512 27.40 -0.20 -21.28
C ILE A 512 28.62 -0.77 -20.54
N ALA A 513 29.39 -1.64 -21.20
CA ALA A 513 30.60 -2.26 -20.62
C ALA A 513 31.83 -1.33 -20.65
N GLY A 514 31.86 -0.34 -21.57
CA GLY A 514 33.04 0.47 -21.83
C GLY A 514 33.12 1.82 -21.11
N LYS A 515 32.16 2.14 -20.18
CA LYS A 515 32.36 3.30 -19.29
C LYS A 515 33.02 2.83 -18.00
N PRO A 516 34.31 3.16 -17.76
CA PRO A 516 34.97 2.80 -16.53
C PRO A 516 34.25 3.41 -15.34
N PHE A 517 34.15 2.68 -14.26
CA PHE A 517 33.81 3.20 -12.94
C PHE A 517 34.84 4.30 -12.63
N VAL A 518 34.52 5.55 -12.93
CA VAL A 518 35.37 6.66 -12.51
C VAL A 518 35.27 6.76 -10.99
N ARG A 519 36.44 6.54 -10.37
CA ARG A 519 36.71 6.65 -8.94
C ARG A 519 36.28 7.99 -8.34
#